data_74bf2db12abc74120ae017dd47b9166d
#
_entry.id   74bf2db12abc74120ae017dd47b9166d
#
_cell.length_a   1.000
_cell.length_b   1.000
_cell.length_c   1.000
_cell.angle_alpha   90.00
_cell.angle_beta   90.00
_cell.angle_gamma   90.00
#
_symmetry.space_group_name_H-M   'P 1'
#
loop_
_entity.id
_entity.type
_entity.pdbx_description
1 polymer ?
#
loop_
_entity_poly.entity_id
_entity_poly.type
_entity_poly.pdbx_seq_one_letter_code
_entity_poly.pdbx_strand_id
1 'polypeptide(L)'
;MRDDGARGGFGASAGGASAGGESLVVHDVAALTNLGVLARKAVALDAQALIRVRALPAGSPDDLVAASRPAGVARVWATTPFGPVACRTMAISPGRDGRDDVVVRADAVSAVTGDARSVPQVDAAVPMTLECGAAADSSWPGSVPVDGGWTVVDAVPAAVFRDLEARARGVAKEESGPQGLPTSLLDQKVLTVRGARPADAAGNEGGAAAAAKREGGPVAEISMREVFALCAMGFIPVNPSADEPVRVSVKGRWRRLDGRFGSVYVSEGLGVLPL
;
A
#
# COMPACT_ATOMS: atom_id res chain seq x y z
N MET A 1 -7.17 -79.35 8.21
CA MET A 1 -8.38 -79.06 8.97
C MET A 1 -8.19 -77.71 9.68
N ARG A 2 -9.02 -76.73 9.32
CA ARG A 2 -9.14 -75.32 9.82
C ARG A 2 -8.02 -74.36 9.38
N ASP A 3 -8.36 -73.75 8.52
CA ASP A 3 -8.51 -72.50 7.88
C ASP A 3 -8.86 -71.37 8.88
N ASP A 4 -8.05 -70.30 8.94
CA ASP A 4 -8.45 -69.06 9.55
C ASP A 4 -7.87 -67.89 8.77
N GLY A 5 -8.76 -67.30 8.00
CA GLY A 5 -8.51 -66.14 7.19
C GLY A 5 -8.42 -64.87 8.03
N ALA A 6 -7.28 -64.18 7.92
CA ALA A 6 -7.09 -62.83 8.43
C ALA A 6 -7.49 -61.84 7.35
N ARG A 7 -8.60 -61.17 7.55
CA ARG A 7 -9.06 -60.00 6.76
C ARG A 7 -8.19 -58.80 7.10
N GLY A 8 -7.35 -58.37 6.15
CA GLY A 8 -6.67 -57.08 6.20
C GLY A 8 -7.67 -55.95 5.97
N GLY A 9 -7.92 -55.15 7.01
CA GLY A 9 -8.68 -53.90 6.91
C GLY A 9 -7.82 -52.84 6.24
N PHE A 10 -8.21 -52.46 5.05
CA PHE A 10 -7.73 -51.22 4.41
C PHE A 10 -8.34 -50.06 5.16
N GLY A 11 -7.58 -49.46 6.07
CA GLY A 11 -7.85 -48.14 6.63
C GLY A 11 -7.61 -47.08 5.57
N ALA A 12 -8.66 -46.65 4.90
CA ALA A 12 -8.62 -45.46 4.09
C ALA A 12 -8.45 -44.27 5.01
N SER A 13 -7.22 -43.79 5.14
CA SER A 13 -6.91 -42.48 5.70
C SER A 13 -7.45 -41.45 4.70
N ALA A 14 -8.67 -40.99 4.93
CA ALA A 14 -9.19 -39.81 4.30
C ALA A 14 -8.39 -38.62 4.84
N GLY A 15 -7.29 -38.30 4.19
CA GLY A 15 -6.60 -37.05 4.29
C GLY A 15 -7.54 -35.99 3.70
N GLY A 16 -8.45 -35.45 4.51
CA GLY A 16 -9.20 -34.26 4.20
C GLY A 16 -8.18 -33.13 4.00
N ALA A 17 -7.91 -32.79 2.74
CA ALA A 17 -7.29 -31.52 2.42
C ALA A 17 -8.25 -30.44 2.93
N SER A 18 -8.04 -29.99 4.13
CA SER A 18 -8.60 -28.74 4.63
C SER A 18 -8.22 -27.69 3.58
N ALA A 19 -9.19 -27.16 2.86
CA ALA A 19 -9.03 -25.97 2.07
C ALA A 19 -8.76 -24.82 3.05
N GLY A 20 -7.53 -24.81 3.59
CA GLY A 20 -7.09 -23.85 4.58
C GLY A 20 -7.10 -22.46 3.95
N GLY A 21 -7.91 -21.57 4.50
CA GLY A 21 -7.93 -20.16 4.15
C GLY A 21 -6.54 -19.54 4.37
N GLU A 22 -6.33 -18.36 3.79
CA GLU A 22 -5.13 -17.58 4.05
C GLU A 22 -5.23 -16.91 5.42
N SER A 23 -4.10 -16.84 6.10
CA SER A 23 -4.00 -16.20 7.42
C SER A 23 -2.86 -15.19 7.47
N LEU A 24 -2.97 -14.23 8.37
CA LEU A 24 -1.95 -13.22 8.65
C LEU A 24 -1.58 -13.29 10.12
N VAL A 25 -0.29 -13.20 10.41
CA VAL A 25 0.21 -13.09 11.78
C VAL A 25 0.53 -11.64 12.07
N VAL A 26 -0.16 -11.05 13.03
CA VAL A 26 0.05 -9.69 13.50
C VAL A 26 0.92 -9.73 14.76
N HIS A 27 2.01 -9.00 14.77
CA HIS A 27 3.03 -9.08 15.81
C HIS A 27 2.88 -8.01 16.91
N ASP A 28 2.04 -7.00 16.71
CA ASP A 28 1.74 -5.99 17.73
C ASP A 28 0.37 -5.34 17.54
N VAL A 29 -0.13 -4.66 18.58
CA VAL A 29 -1.45 -4.00 18.59
C VAL A 29 -1.51 -2.82 17.61
N ALA A 30 -0.38 -2.13 17.39
CA ALA A 30 -0.33 -1.02 16.45
C ALA A 30 -0.52 -1.52 15.01
N ALA A 31 0.10 -2.65 14.66
CA ALA A 31 -0.08 -3.31 13.37
C ALA A 31 -1.53 -3.77 13.17
N LEU A 32 -2.17 -4.38 14.19
CA LEU A 32 -3.60 -4.75 14.14
C LEU A 32 -4.48 -3.53 13.86
N THR A 33 -4.24 -2.45 14.60
CA THR A 33 -4.99 -1.20 14.43
C THR A 33 -4.80 -0.60 13.04
N ASN A 34 -3.55 -0.54 12.57
CA ASN A 34 -3.20 0.02 11.27
C ASN A 34 -3.75 -0.83 10.11
N LEU A 35 -3.68 -2.15 10.21
CA LEU A 35 -4.26 -3.07 9.23
C LEU A 35 -5.77 -2.87 9.11
N GLY A 36 -6.48 -2.84 10.24
CA GLY A 36 -7.92 -2.60 10.27
C GLY A 36 -8.32 -1.22 9.72
N VAL A 37 -7.52 -0.17 9.97
CA VAL A 37 -7.75 1.16 9.37
C VAL A 37 -7.56 1.11 7.86
N LEU A 38 -6.47 0.48 7.38
CA LEU A 38 -6.17 0.37 5.96
C LEU A 38 -7.28 -0.40 5.23
N ALA A 39 -7.69 -1.57 5.76
CA ALA A 39 -8.72 -2.41 5.17
C ALA A 39 -10.08 -1.70 5.11
N ARG A 40 -10.54 -1.08 6.22
CA ARG A 40 -11.80 -0.34 6.23
C ARG A 40 -11.83 0.82 5.24
N LYS A 41 -10.71 1.56 5.11
CA LYS A 41 -10.63 2.64 4.12
C LYS A 41 -10.67 2.12 2.70
N ALA A 42 -9.98 1.02 2.41
CA ALA A 42 -10.02 0.38 1.10
C ALA A 42 -11.45 -0.08 0.75
N VAL A 43 -12.11 -0.79 1.65
CA VAL A 43 -13.51 -1.26 1.48
C VAL A 43 -14.49 -0.10 1.31
N ALA A 44 -14.31 0.99 2.06
CA ALA A 44 -15.17 2.18 1.94
C ALA A 44 -15.04 2.87 0.57
N LEU A 45 -13.90 2.71 -0.11
CA LEU A 45 -13.66 3.25 -1.44
C LEU A 45 -14.11 2.27 -2.53
N ASP A 46 -13.89 0.97 -2.31
CA ASP A 46 -14.21 -0.11 -3.24
C ASP A 46 -14.50 -1.40 -2.46
N ALA A 47 -15.74 -1.87 -2.53
CA ALA A 47 -16.15 -3.12 -1.88
C ALA A 47 -15.40 -4.36 -2.38
N GLN A 48 -14.75 -4.29 -3.55
CA GLN A 48 -13.93 -5.36 -4.12
C GLN A 48 -12.43 -5.17 -3.86
N ALA A 49 -12.05 -4.20 -3.02
CA ALA A 49 -10.66 -3.91 -2.71
C ALA A 49 -9.91 -5.14 -2.18
N LEU A 50 -8.64 -5.22 -2.52
CA LEU A 50 -7.73 -6.29 -2.15
C LEU A 50 -6.65 -5.77 -1.21
N ILE A 51 -6.21 -6.63 -0.31
CA ILE A 51 -5.02 -6.44 0.54
C ILE A 51 -3.97 -7.46 0.10
N ARG A 52 -2.76 -7.00 -0.16
CA ARG A 52 -1.59 -7.84 -0.41
C ARG A 52 -0.58 -7.63 0.68
N VAL A 53 -0.14 -8.71 1.29
CA VAL A 53 0.89 -8.71 2.33
C VAL A 53 2.12 -9.38 1.77
N ARG A 54 3.22 -8.64 1.66
CA ARG A 54 4.50 -9.13 1.18
C ARG A 54 5.57 -8.93 2.24
N ALA A 55 6.13 -10.04 2.70
CA ALA A 55 7.21 -10.03 3.66
C ALA A 55 8.41 -9.23 3.14
N LEU A 56 9.02 -8.44 4.00
CA LEU A 56 10.26 -7.74 3.67
C LEU A 56 11.44 -8.63 4.05
N PRO A 57 12.38 -8.86 3.11
CA PRO A 57 13.61 -9.56 3.44
C PRO A 57 14.39 -8.79 4.51
N ALA A 58 15.07 -9.52 5.37
CA ALA A 58 15.97 -8.93 6.36
C ALA A 58 17.05 -8.08 5.64
N GLY A 59 17.25 -6.84 6.11
CA GLY A 59 18.23 -5.92 5.51
C GLY A 59 17.76 -5.20 4.25
N SER A 60 16.46 -5.09 4.01
CA SER A 60 15.92 -4.30 2.91
C SER A 60 16.42 -2.84 2.96
N PRO A 61 16.95 -2.27 1.84
CA PRO A 61 17.54 -0.93 1.82
C PRO A 61 16.55 0.21 2.05
N ASP A 62 15.24 -0.03 1.94
CA ASP A 62 14.20 0.94 2.31
C ASP A 62 13.94 0.95 3.83
N ASP A 63 14.74 0.25 4.59
CA ASP A 63 14.57 0.03 6.00
C ASP A 63 15.34 1.07 6.82
N LEU A 64 14.78 2.25 6.97
CA LEU A 64 15.34 3.30 7.83
C LEU A 64 15.36 2.91 9.33
N VAL A 65 14.80 1.76 9.70
CA VAL A 65 14.65 1.26 11.07
C VAL A 65 15.22 -0.15 11.24
N ALA A 66 16.06 -0.62 10.31
CA ALA A 66 16.56 -1.99 10.23
C ALA A 66 17.26 -2.53 11.51
N ALA A 67 17.80 -1.66 12.35
CA ALA A 67 18.59 -2.06 13.53
C ALA A 67 17.75 -2.58 14.70
N SER A 68 16.43 -2.46 14.69
CA SER A 68 15.56 -2.80 15.82
C SER A 68 14.29 -3.56 15.40
N ARG A 69 14.28 -4.19 14.23
CA ARG A 69 13.07 -4.88 13.75
C ARG A 69 12.86 -6.23 14.41
N PRO A 70 11.66 -6.45 14.97
CA PRO A 70 11.21 -7.82 15.23
C PRO A 70 11.05 -8.58 13.91
N ALA A 71 11.24 -9.89 13.93
CA ALA A 71 10.88 -10.77 12.83
C ALA A 71 9.43 -10.51 12.42
N GLY A 72 9.13 -10.57 11.11
CA GLY A 72 7.75 -10.48 10.65
C GLY A 72 7.27 -9.07 10.27
N VAL A 73 8.08 -8.29 9.56
CA VAL A 73 7.63 -7.02 8.96
C VAL A 73 7.30 -7.24 7.49
N ALA A 74 6.20 -6.65 7.06
CA ALA A 74 5.74 -6.71 5.67
C ALA A 74 5.34 -5.34 5.14
N ARG A 75 5.37 -5.21 3.82
CA ARG A 75 4.60 -4.20 3.12
C ARG A 75 3.18 -4.70 2.92
N VAL A 76 2.24 -3.91 3.37
CA VAL A 76 0.81 -4.18 3.23
C VAL A 76 0.25 -3.20 2.22
N TRP A 77 -0.15 -3.72 1.08
CA TRP A 77 -0.69 -2.99 -0.05
C TRP A 77 -2.21 -3.07 -0.05
N ALA A 78 -2.87 -2.02 -0.50
CA ALA A 78 -4.31 -2.02 -0.76
C ALA A 78 -4.59 -1.46 -2.15
N THR A 79 -5.50 -2.07 -2.89
CA THR A 79 -6.00 -1.49 -4.13
C THR A 79 -6.88 -0.26 -3.83
N THR A 80 -6.94 0.67 -4.78
CA THR A 80 -7.85 1.81 -4.74
C THR A 80 -8.60 1.92 -6.08
N PRO A 81 -9.82 2.49 -6.10
CA PRO A 81 -10.57 2.66 -7.34
C PRO A 81 -9.97 3.71 -8.27
N PHE A 82 -8.95 4.42 -7.79
CA PHE A 82 -8.26 5.45 -8.57
C PHE A 82 -7.12 4.89 -9.44
N GLY A 83 -6.72 3.63 -9.25
CA GLY A 83 -5.61 2.99 -9.94
C GLY A 83 -4.30 2.91 -9.14
N PRO A 84 -3.80 3.99 -8.51
CA PRO A 84 -2.66 3.90 -7.60
C PRO A 84 -2.93 2.95 -6.44
N VAL A 85 -1.89 2.21 -6.00
CA VAL A 85 -1.99 1.33 -4.83
C VAL A 85 -1.47 2.02 -3.58
N ALA A 86 -2.20 1.84 -2.49
CA ALA A 86 -1.83 2.33 -1.16
C ALA A 86 -0.91 1.33 -0.46
N CYS A 87 0.03 1.80 0.36
CA CYS A 87 0.97 0.93 1.07
C CYS A 87 1.29 1.44 2.46
N ARG A 88 1.43 0.50 3.40
CA ARG A 88 2.03 0.73 4.72
C ARG A 88 2.99 -0.40 5.06
N THR A 89 4.05 -0.08 5.79
CA THR A 89 4.91 -1.10 6.41
C THR A 89 4.40 -1.37 7.82
N MET A 90 4.21 -2.64 8.16
CA MET A 90 3.63 -3.07 9.43
C MET A 90 4.33 -4.32 9.97
N ALA A 91 4.26 -4.52 11.29
CA ALA A 91 4.73 -5.74 11.93
C ALA A 91 3.71 -6.88 11.71
N ILE A 92 3.68 -7.40 10.50
CA ILE A 92 2.77 -8.46 10.02
C ILE A 92 3.54 -9.41 9.13
N SER A 93 3.19 -10.68 9.13
CA SER A 93 3.68 -11.67 8.17
C SER A 93 2.55 -12.53 7.61
N PRO A 94 2.71 -13.11 6.41
CA PRO A 94 1.85 -14.20 5.98
C PRO A 94 1.87 -15.33 7.01
N GLY A 95 0.70 -15.89 7.33
CA GLY A 95 0.56 -16.89 8.39
C GLY A 95 0.83 -18.32 7.95
N ARG A 96 0.95 -18.57 6.63
CA ARG A 96 1.22 -19.91 6.08
C ARG A 96 2.71 -20.08 5.82
N ASP A 97 3.26 -21.17 6.33
CA ASP A 97 4.67 -21.51 6.15
C ASP A 97 5.08 -21.55 4.68
N GLY A 98 6.22 -20.90 4.38
CA GLY A 98 6.81 -20.85 3.04
C GLY A 98 6.15 -19.86 2.07
N ARG A 99 5.20 -19.05 2.52
CA ARG A 99 4.64 -17.95 1.72
C ARG A 99 5.18 -16.60 2.21
N ASP A 100 5.81 -15.87 1.30
CA ASP A 100 6.30 -14.49 1.54
C ASP A 100 5.34 -13.44 0.99
N ASP A 101 4.33 -13.84 0.23
CA ASP A 101 3.42 -12.95 -0.47
C ASP A 101 2.02 -13.59 -0.53
N VAL A 102 1.00 -12.85 -0.12
CA VAL A 102 -0.39 -13.32 -0.08
C VAL A 102 -1.33 -12.17 -0.41
N VAL A 103 -2.37 -12.48 -1.17
CA VAL A 103 -3.46 -11.55 -1.46
C VAL A 103 -4.76 -12.08 -0.89
N VAL A 104 -5.46 -11.22 -0.17
CA VAL A 104 -6.77 -11.49 0.44
C VAL A 104 -7.74 -10.34 0.16
N ARG A 105 -9.02 -10.58 0.37
CA ARG A 105 -10.03 -9.53 0.25
C ARG A 105 -9.97 -8.55 1.43
N ALA A 106 -10.10 -7.27 1.12
CA ALA A 106 -10.05 -6.22 2.14
C ALA A 106 -11.25 -6.28 3.11
N ASP A 107 -12.43 -6.72 2.65
CA ASP A 107 -13.60 -6.90 3.49
C ASP A 107 -13.40 -7.99 4.54
N ALA A 108 -12.79 -9.13 4.17
CA ALA A 108 -12.44 -10.20 5.11
C ALA A 108 -11.45 -9.68 6.17
N VAL A 109 -10.40 -8.97 5.76
CA VAL A 109 -9.44 -8.36 6.69
C VAL A 109 -10.12 -7.34 7.61
N SER A 110 -11.02 -6.52 7.07
CA SER A 110 -11.78 -5.53 7.84
C SER A 110 -12.64 -6.18 8.91
N ALA A 111 -13.31 -7.29 8.58
CA ALA A 111 -14.15 -8.05 9.52
C ALA A 111 -13.31 -8.61 10.68
N VAL A 112 -12.28 -9.41 10.38
CA VAL A 112 -11.47 -10.07 11.42
C VAL A 112 -10.72 -9.07 12.30
N THR A 113 -10.29 -7.92 11.76
CA THR A 113 -9.66 -6.88 12.57
C THR A 113 -10.66 -6.10 13.41
N GLY A 114 -11.92 -6.03 13.00
CA GLY A 114 -13.03 -5.51 13.80
C GLY A 114 -13.31 -6.39 14.99
N ASP A 115 -13.45 -7.68 14.78
CA ASP A 115 -13.72 -8.68 15.82
C ASP A 115 -12.55 -8.76 16.82
N ALA A 116 -11.31 -8.76 16.33
CA ALA A 116 -10.13 -8.81 17.19
C ALA A 116 -10.02 -7.62 18.16
N ARG A 117 -10.54 -6.44 17.81
CA ARG A 117 -10.60 -5.27 18.71
C ARG A 117 -11.59 -5.42 19.83
N SER A 118 -12.58 -6.29 19.67
CA SER A 118 -13.60 -6.59 20.68
C SER A 118 -13.07 -7.55 21.74
N VAL A 119 -11.91 -8.18 21.53
CA VAL A 119 -11.26 -9.03 22.53
C VAL A 119 -10.57 -8.15 23.55
N PRO A 120 -10.89 -8.26 24.86
CA PRO A 120 -10.22 -7.50 25.90
C PRO A 120 -8.72 -7.83 25.93
N GLN A 121 -7.88 -6.83 25.81
CA GLN A 121 -6.43 -6.86 25.96
C GLN A 121 -5.72 -8.02 25.24
N VAL A 122 -5.42 -7.81 23.97
CA VAL A 122 -4.31 -8.53 23.34
C VAL A 122 -3.03 -8.04 24.01
N ASP A 123 -2.39 -8.92 24.77
CA ASP A 123 -1.08 -8.63 25.33
C ASP A 123 -0.12 -8.30 24.18
N ALA A 124 0.47 -7.11 24.18
CA ALA A 124 1.22 -6.56 23.04
C ALA A 124 2.42 -7.42 22.60
N ALA A 125 2.75 -8.44 23.37
CA ALA A 125 3.90 -9.32 23.15
C ALA A 125 3.54 -10.66 22.48
N VAL A 126 2.25 -10.96 22.26
CA VAL A 126 1.83 -12.27 21.72
C VAL A 126 1.41 -12.09 20.26
N PRO A 127 2.07 -12.74 19.29
CA PRO A 127 1.59 -12.74 17.90
C PRO A 127 0.16 -13.28 17.81
N MET A 128 -0.69 -12.60 17.02
CA MET A 128 -2.08 -12.98 16.78
C MET A 128 -2.26 -13.43 15.33
N THR A 129 -2.87 -14.59 15.13
CA THR A 129 -3.26 -15.07 13.80
C THR A 129 -4.67 -14.59 13.45
N LEU A 130 -4.81 -14.03 12.26
CA LEU A 130 -6.08 -13.58 11.68
C LEU A 130 -6.41 -14.47 10.48
N GLU A 131 -7.55 -15.13 10.52
CA GLU A 131 -8.04 -15.94 9.40
C GLU A 131 -8.75 -15.04 8.39
N CYS A 132 -8.14 -14.87 7.21
CA CYS A 132 -8.58 -13.91 6.19
C CYS A 132 -9.36 -14.53 5.02
N GLY A 133 -9.75 -15.81 5.13
CA GLY A 133 -10.53 -16.50 4.12
C GLY A 133 -9.71 -16.95 2.91
N ALA A 134 -10.35 -17.05 1.74
CA ALA A 134 -9.71 -17.59 0.55
C ALA A 134 -8.64 -16.67 -0.02
N ALA A 135 -7.60 -17.27 -0.62
CA ALA A 135 -6.60 -16.56 -1.40
C ALA A 135 -7.24 -15.83 -2.61
N ALA A 136 -6.75 -14.63 -2.89
CA ALA A 136 -7.19 -13.80 -4.01
C ALA A 136 -6.01 -13.37 -4.93
N ASP A 137 -4.93 -14.14 -4.96
CA ASP A 137 -3.69 -13.80 -5.67
C ASP A 137 -3.92 -13.50 -7.16
N SER A 138 -4.79 -14.28 -7.81
CA SER A 138 -5.13 -14.12 -9.24
C SER A 138 -5.92 -12.83 -9.54
N SER A 139 -6.51 -12.21 -8.52
CA SER A 139 -7.30 -10.98 -8.67
C SER A 139 -6.45 -9.72 -8.49
N TRP A 140 -5.19 -9.84 -8.09
CA TRP A 140 -4.32 -8.67 -7.89
C TRP A 140 -3.98 -7.99 -9.22
N PRO A 141 -4.25 -6.68 -9.38
CA PRO A 141 -4.04 -5.98 -10.64
C PRO A 141 -2.56 -5.62 -10.83
N GLY A 142 -1.85 -6.37 -11.64
CA GLY A 142 -0.49 -6.05 -12.07
C GLY A 142 0.61 -6.33 -11.04
N SER A 143 1.69 -5.55 -11.08
CA SER A 143 2.87 -5.71 -10.23
C SER A 143 2.92 -4.68 -9.12
N VAL A 144 3.69 -4.95 -8.09
CA VAL A 144 4.14 -3.96 -7.10
C VAL A 144 5.62 -3.67 -7.32
N PRO A 145 6.12 -2.47 -6.99
CA PRO A 145 7.53 -2.15 -7.16
C PRO A 145 8.40 -3.00 -6.23
N VAL A 146 9.61 -3.31 -6.69
CA VAL A 146 10.64 -3.90 -5.83
C VAL A 146 11.21 -2.85 -4.89
N ASP A 147 11.69 -3.30 -3.73
CA ASP A 147 12.26 -2.44 -2.71
C ASP A 147 13.58 -1.79 -3.15
N GLY A 148 13.91 -0.64 -2.55
CA GLY A 148 15.14 0.10 -2.80
C GLY A 148 15.24 0.79 -4.14
N GLY A 149 16.29 1.58 -4.32
CA GLY A 149 16.62 2.25 -5.58
C GLY A 149 15.68 3.39 -5.98
N TRP A 150 15.00 4.01 -5.02
CA TRP A 150 14.17 5.19 -5.23
C TRP A 150 15.01 6.45 -5.26
N THR A 151 14.77 7.31 -6.26
CA THR A 151 15.35 8.65 -6.34
C THR A 151 14.30 9.64 -5.81
N VAL A 152 14.64 10.36 -4.75
CA VAL A 152 13.81 11.45 -4.26
C VAL A 152 13.88 12.60 -5.27
N VAL A 153 12.70 13.06 -5.70
CA VAL A 153 12.58 14.24 -6.57
C VAL A 153 12.58 15.48 -5.71
N ASP A 154 11.59 15.59 -4.80
CA ASP A 154 11.44 16.70 -3.86
C ASP A 154 10.40 16.35 -2.78
N ALA A 155 10.15 17.31 -1.89
CA ALA A 155 9.06 17.25 -0.93
C ALA A 155 8.09 18.41 -1.17
N VAL A 156 6.80 18.10 -1.19
CA VAL A 156 5.70 19.06 -1.41
C VAL A 156 4.88 19.15 -0.13
N PRO A 157 4.49 20.35 0.35
CA PRO A 157 3.64 20.46 1.52
C PRO A 157 2.33 19.68 1.37
N ALA A 158 1.94 18.93 2.39
CA ALA A 158 0.72 18.13 2.39
C ALA A 158 -0.55 18.98 2.19
N ALA A 159 -0.52 20.24 2.60
CA ALA A 159 -1.60 21.20 2.38
C ALA A 159 -1.92 21.36 0.90
N VAL A 160 -0.92 21.35 0.01
CA VAL A 160 -1.11 21.47 -1.44
C VAL A 160 -2.00 20.32 -1.97
N PHE A 161 -1.77 19.09 -1.48
CA PHE A 161 -2.58 17.92 -1.88
C PHE A 161 -4.02 18.04 -1.36
N ARG A 162 -4.21 18.56 -0.14
CA ARG A 162 -5.55 18.81 0.42
C ARG A 162 -6.32 19.87 -0.34
N ASP A 163 -5.65 20.95 -0.75
CA ASP A 163 -6.24 22.02 -1.53
C ASP A 163 -6.65 21.51 -2.93
N LEU A 164 -5.79 20.71 -3.57
CA LEU A 164 -6.10 20.08 -4.86
C LEU A 164 -7.31 19.14 -4.74
N GLU A 165 -7.35 18.29 -3.71
CA GLU A 165 -8.48 17.41 -3.43
C GLU A 165 -9.79 18.22 -3.24
N ALA A 166 -9.74 19.25 -2.40
CA ALA A 166 -10.92 20.08 -2.09
C ALA A 166 -11.50 20.76 -3.33
N ARG A 167 -10.63 21.36 -4.17
CA ARG A 167 -11.03 21.99 -5.46
C ARG A 167 -11.63 20.96 -6.40
N ALA A 168 -11.00 19.80 -6.58
CA ALA A 168 -11.49 18.78 -7.47
C ALA A 168 -12.84 18.20 -7.00
N ARG A 169 -13.05 18.06 -5.68
CA ARG A 169 -14.36 17.67 -5.13
C ARG A 169 -15.44 18.73 -5.37
N GLY A 170 -15.07 20.02 -5.35
CA GLY A 170 -15.98 21.13 -5.71
C GLY A 170 -16.46 20.97 -7.13
N VAL A 171 -15.55 20.89 -8.10
CA VAL A 171 -15.86 20.69 -9.53
C VAL A 171 -16.67 19.41 -9.73
N ALA A 172 -16.28 18.32 -9.08
CA ALA A 172 -16.99 17.05 -9.19
C ALA A 172 -18.45 17.15 -8.72
N LYS A 173 -18.77 17.91 -7.67
CA LYS A 173 -20.15 18.11 -7.21
C LYS A 173 -21.03 18.84 -8.23
N GLU A 174 -20.43 19.73 -9.00
CA GLU A 174 -21.13 20.51 -10.02
C GLU A 174 -21.34 19.71 -11.32
N GLU A 175 -20.40 18.81 -11.64
CA GLU A 175 -20.38 18.07 -12.91
C GLU A 175 -20.73 16.58 -12.78
N SER A 176 -20.77 16.01 -11.56
CA SER A 176 -20.98 14.56 -11.39
C SER A 176 -22.44 14.17 -11.50
N GLY A 177 -22.71 13.30 -12.47
CA GLY A 177 -23.89 12.44 -12.48
C GLY A 177 -23.73 11.27 -11.48
N PRO A 178 -24.68 10.30 -11.49
CA PRO A 178 -24.70 9.15 -10.59
C PRO A 178 -23.50 8.18 -10.73
N GLN A 179 -22.60 8.40 -11.66
CA GLN A 179 -21.48 7.52 -12.00
C GLN A 179 -20.14 7.83 -11.29
N GLY A 180 -20.13 8.80 -10.35
CA GLY A 180 -18.92 9.14 -9.59
C GLY A 180 -18.00 10.15 -10.30
N LEU A 181 -16.72 10.16 -9.91
CA LEU A 181 -15.72 11.10 -10.45
C LEU A 181 -15.40 10.81 -11.92
N PRO A 182 -15.44 11.82 -12.81
CA PRO A 182 -15.08 11.62 -14.22
C PRO A 182 -13.62 11.16 -14.37
N THR A 183 -13.39 10.18 -15.24
CA THR A 183 -12.03 9.66 -15.53
C THR A 183 -11.12 10.77 -16.05
N SER A 184 -11.66 11.71 -16.85
CA SER A 184 -10.93 12.87 -17.36
C SER A 184 -10.38 13.76 -16.25
N LEU A 185 -11.12 13.95 -15.17
CA LEU A 185 -10.65 14.68 -13.99
C LEU A 185 -9.52 13.92 -13.29
N LEU A 186 -9.67 12.61 -13.14
CA LEU A 186 -8.67 11.76 -12.49
C LEU A 186 -7.33 11.74 -13.24
N ASP A 187 -7.37 11.80 -14.56
CA ASP A 187 -6.16 11.74 -15.41
C ASP A 187 -5.43 13.09 -15.54
N GLN A 188 -6.02 14.16 -15.05
CA GLN A 188 -5.38 15.47 -15.09
C GLN A 188 -4.06 15.49 -14.31
N LYS A 189 -2.99 15.96 -14.96
CA LYS A 189 -1.72 16.29 -14.32
C LYS A 189 -1.88 17.62 -13.60
N VAL A 190 -1.84 17.58 -12.27
CA VAL A 190 -2.17 18.74 -11.43
C VAL A 190 -0.97 19.33 -10.73
N LEU A 191 0.16 18.62 -10.71
CA LEU A 191 1.39 19.08 -10.10
C LEU A 191 2.60 18.51 -10.84
N THR A 192 3.57 19.38 -11.16
CA THR A 192 4.88 18.99 -11.67
C THR A 192 5.94 19.28 -10.61
N VAL A 193 6.62 18.25 -10.14
CA VAL A 193 7.70 18.33 -9.16
C VAL A 193 9.02 18.15 -9.86
N ARG A 194 9.99 19.04 -9.62
CA ARG A 194 11.32 19.01 -10.21
C ARG A 194 12.37 18.95 -9.13
N GLY A 195 13.21 17.95 -9.16
CA GLY A 195 14.31 17.78 -8.22
C GLY A 195 15.52 18.62 -8.57
N ALA A 196 16.35 18.89 -7.57
CA ALA A 196 17.69 19.46 -7.79
C ALA A 196 18.61 18.44 -8.46
N ARG A 197 19.59 18.94 -9.20
CA ARG A 197 20.63 18.10 -9.80
C ARG A 197 21.56 17.56 -8.69
N PRO A 198 22.03 16.32 -8.72
CA PRO A 198 22.96 15.80 -7.70
C PRO A 198 24.25 16.62 -7.52
N ALA A 199 24.66 17.37 -8.54
CA ALA A 199 25.83 18.26 -8.49
C ALA A 199 25.59 19.55 -7.68
N ASP A 200 24.32 19.94 -7.46
CA ASP A 200 23.97 21.18 -6.75
C ASP A 200 23.86 20.98 -5.22
N ALA A 201 23.92 19.72 -4.77
CA ALA A 201 23.92 19.37 -3.34
C ALA A 201 25.29 19.56 -2.66
N ALA A 202 26.34 19.87 -3.42
CA ALA A 202 27.72 19.92 -2.92
C ALA A 202 28.33 21.34 -2.90
N GLY A 203 27.56 22.40 -2.68
CA GLY A 203 28.19 23.68 -2.42
C GLY A 203 27.47 24.93 -2.92
N ASN A 204 27.24 25.77 -1.97
CA ASN A 204 27.22 27.23 -1.95
C ASN A 204 25.87 27.95 -2.00
N GLU A 205 25.67 28.67 -0.91
CA GLU A 205 24.67 29.71 -0.76
C GLU A 205 24.84 30.81 -1.81
N GLY A 206 23.87 30.95 -2.67
CA GLY A 206 23.89 32.00 -3.71
C GLY A 206 22.50 32.26 -4.28
N GLY A 207 21.98 33.39 -3.91
CA GLY A 207 20.87 34.20 -4.30
C GLY A 207 19.92 33.79 -5.45
N ALA A 208 18.79 34.47 -5.47
CA ALA A 208 17.64 34.38 -6.38
C ALA A 208 17.85 34.12 -7.89
N ALA A 209 19.10 34.16 -8.39
CA ALA A 209 19.49 33.79 -9.75
C ALA A 209 19.60 32.27 -10.00
N ALA A 210 19.62 31.45 -8.92
CA ALA A 210 19.73 29.98 -9.02
C ALA A 210 18.40 29.28 -9.42
N ALA A 211 17.26 29.98 -9.38
CA ALA A 211 15.97 29.40 -9.73
C ALA A 211 15.82 29.13 -11.24
N ALA A 212 16.53 29.84 -12.09
CA ALA A 212 16.40 29.73 -13.56
C ALA A 212 17.24 28.59 -14.20
N LYS A 213 18.07 27.86 -13.44
CA LYS A 213 19.02 26.87 -13.96
C LYS A 213 18.80 25.45 -13.49
N ARG A 214 17.56 25.10 -13.12
CA ARG A 214 17.19 23.73 -12.68
C ARG A 214 16.78 22.79 -13.83
N GLU A 215 17.32 23.01 -15.03
CA GLU A 215 17.08 22.12 -16.15
C GLU A 215 17.99 20.88 -16.02
N GLY A 216 17.37 19.69 -15.82
CA GLY A 216 18.04 18.39 -15.86
C GLY A 216 18.00 17.51 -14.61
N GLY A 217 17.27 17.88 -13.55
CA GLY A 217 16.97 17.00 -12.42
C GLY A 217 15.80 16.04 -12.72
N PRO A 218 15.55 15.05 -11.83
CA PRO A 218 14.41 14.16 -11.97
C PRO A 218 13.11 14.96 -11.93
N VAL A 219 12.14 14.58 -12.77
CA VAL A 219 10.82 15.23 -12.86
C VAL A 219 9.75 14.20 -12.57
N ALA A 220 8.73 14.59 -11.80
CA ALA A 220 7.55 13.80 -11.54
C ALA A 220 6.28 14.61 -11.84
N GLU A 221 5.39 14.08 -12.65
CA GLU A 221 4.07 14.65 -12.92
C GLU A 221 3.02 13.89 -12.12
N ILE A 222 2.36 14.56 -11.19
CA ILE A 222 1.37 13.97 -10.30
C ILE A 222 -0.02 14.20 -10.85
N SER A 223 -0.80 13.14 -10.98
CA SER A 223 -2.19 13.18 -11.42
C SER A 223 -3.16 13.29 -10.25
N MET A 224 -4.40 13.69 -10.55
CA MET A 224 -5.48 13.69 -9.54
C MET A 224 -5.74 12.31 -8.96
N ARG A 225 -5.49 11.21 -9.68
CA ARG A 225 -5.57 9.84 -9.15
C ARG A 225 -4.72 9.65 -7.91
N GLU A 226 -3.47 10.13 -7.95
CA GLU A 226 -2.52 10.03 -6.84
C GLU A 226 -2.95 10.90 -5.66
N VAL A 227 -3.44 12.11 -5.94
CA VAL A 227 -3.97 13.04 -4.92
C VAL A 227 -5.15 12.42 -4.19
N PHE A 228 -6.14 11.90 -4.91
CA PHE A 228 -7.30 11.24 -4.31
C PHE A 228 -6.91 10.00 -3.52
N ALA A 229 -6.04 9.14 -4.05
CA ALA A 229 -5.58 7.95 -3.33
C ALA A 229 -4.88 8.32 -2.01
N LEU A 230 -3.96 9.32 -2.04
CA LEU A 230 -3.22 9.76 -0.87
C LEU A 230 -4.14 10.32 0.23
N CYS A 231 -5.11 11.15 -0.17
CA CYS A 231 -6.05 11.80 0.73
C CYS A 231 -7.11 10.83 1.27
N ALA A 232 -7.74 10.03 0.41
CA ALA A 232 -8.81 9.11 0.77
C ALA A 232 -8.31 7.97 1.67
N MET A 233 -7.10 7.45 1.41
CA MET A 233 -6.47 6.47 2.31
C MET A 233 -6.01 7.09 3.64
N GLY A 234 -6.09 8.41 3.78
CA GLY A 234 -5.72 9.13 5.00
C GLY A 234 -4.24 9.07 5.31
N PHE A 235 -3.40 9.10 4.28
CA PHE A 235 -1.95 9.07 4.44
C PHE A 235 -1.34 10.42 4.78
N ILE A 236 -2.11 11.47 4.63
CA ILE A 236 -1.80 12.82 5.14
C ILE A 236 -2.88 13.27 6.12
N PRO A 237 -2.54 14.09 7.13
CA PRO A 237 -3.51 14.65 8.06
C PRO A 237 -4.63 15.41 7.34
N VAL A 238 -5.82 15.47 7.94
CA VAL A 238 -6.93 16.30 7.43
C VAL A 238 -6.55 17.78 7.47
N ASN A 239 -5.92 18.19 8.57
CA ASN A 239 -5.37 19.54 8.75
C ASN A 239 -3.85 19.39 8.94
N PRO A 240 -3.06 19.33 7.86
CA PRO A 240 -1.61 19.22 7.98
C PRO A 240 -1.02 20.53 8.49
N SER A 241 0.10 20.43 9.22
CA SER A 241 0.93 21.62 9.50
C SER A 241 1.51 22.17 8.20
N ALA A 242 1.90 23.45 8.20
CA ALA A 242 2.44 24.09 7.00
C ALA A 242 3.68 23.35 6.45
N ASP A 243 4.48 22.77 7.35
CA ASP A 243 5.73 22.08 7.03
C ASP A 243 5.57 20.54 6.89
N GLU A 244 4.35 20.00 6.95
CA GLU A 244 4.12 18.56 6.79
C GLU A 244 4.46 18.14 5.35
N PRO A 245 5.53 17.37 5.11
CA PRO A 245 5.96 17.04 3.75
C PRO A 245 5.25 15.80 3.21
N VAL A 246 4.97 15.82 1.92
CA VAL A 246 4.78 14.63 1.10
C VAL A 246 6.02 14.48 0.22
N ARG A 247 6.80 13.43 0.45
CA ARG A 247 7.99 13.16 -0.36
C ARG A 247 7.59 12.53 -1.68
N VAL A 248 8.11 13.06 -2.76
CA VAL A 248 7.91 12.54 -4.12
C VAL A 248 9.17 11.82 -4.55
N SER A 249 9.04 10.56 -4.95
CA SER A 249 10.16 9.73 -5.41
C SER A 249 9.80 9.01 -6.70
N VAL A 250 10.81 8.72 -7.51
CA VAL A 250 10.69 7.98 -8.77
C VAL A 250 11.64 6.79 -8.84
N LYS A 251 11.23 5.74 -9.56
CA LYS A 251 12.04 4.56 -9.84
C LYS A 251 11.59 3.93 -11.16
N GLY A 252 12.34 4.14 -12.23
CA GLY A 252 11.92 3.71 -13.56
C GLY A 252 10.54 4.26 -13.90
N ARG A 253 9.56 3.39 -14.16
CA ARG A 253 8.17 3.77 -14.44
C ARG A 253 7.31 4.06 -13.20
N TRP A 254 7.86 3.89 -12.01
CA TRP A 254 7.12 4.03 -10.78
C TRP A 254 7.30 5.42 -10.18
N ARG A 255 6.21 5.98 -9.65
CA ARG A 255 6.20 7.11 -8.73
C ARG A 255 5.71 6.66 -7.36
N ARG A 256 6.23 7.30 -6.33
CA ARG A 256 5.86 7.10 -4.94
C ARG A 256 5.64 8.44 -4.27
N LEU A 257 4.52 8.58 -3.60
CA LEU A 257 4.19 9.70 -2.74
C LEU A 257 4.17 9.20 -1.30
N ASP A 258 5.10 9.65 -0.48
CA ASP A 258 5.20 9.27 0.91
C ASP A 258 4.60 10.37 1.79
N GLY A 259 3.42 10.12 2.34
CA GLY A 259 2.83 10.92 3.38
C GLY A 259 3.16 10.36 4.77
N ARG A 260 2.77 11.09 5.82
CA ARG A 260 3.05 10.73 7.22
C ARG A 260 2.57 9.33 7.61
N PHE A 261 1.44 8.88 7.09
CA PHE A 261 0.77 7.66 7.53
C PHE A 261 0.80 6.54 6.50
N GLY A 262 1.52 6.69 5.41
CA GLY A 262 1.64 5.69 4.36
C GLY A 262 2.01 6.28 3.02
N SER A 263 2.16 5.40 2.04
CA SER A 263 2.63 5.76 0.70
C SER A 263 1.65 5.33 -0.38
N VAL A 264 1.59 6.10 -1.44
CA VAL A 264 0.84 5.77 -2.67
C VAL A 264 1.84 5.52 -3.78
N TYR A 265 1.59 4.47 -4.55
CA TYR A 265 2.43 4.09 -5.68
C TYR A 265 1.60 4.04 -6.95
N VAL A 266 2.17 4.57 -8.02
CA VAL A 266 1.59 4.50 -9.36
C VAL A 266 2.66 4.06 -10.35
N SER A 267 2.26 3.19 -11.26
CA SER A 267 3.09 2.81 -12.41
C SER A 267 2.58 3.56 -13.63
N GLU A 268 3.45 4.25 -14.33
CA GLU A 268 3.12 4.73 -15.66
C GLU A 268 2.96 3.54 -16.59
N GLY A 269 1.79 3.41 -17.22
CA GLY A 269 1.55 2.40 -18.22
C GLY A 269 2.56 2.54 -19.38
N LEU A 270 2.97 1.44 -19.97
CA LEU A 270 3.60 1.47 -21.28
C LEU A 270 2.55 2.06 -22.23
N GLY A 271 2.75 3.31 -22.66
CA GLY A 271 1.94 3.89 -23.72
C GLY A 271 2.11 3.02 -24.97
N VAL A 272 1.14 2.17 -25.23
CA VAL A 272 1.05 1.49 -26.53
C VAL A 272 0.60 2.60 -27.48
N LEU A 273 1.52 3.11 -28.29
CA LEU A 273 1.15 3.94 -29.42
C LEU A 273 0.38 3.01 -30.39
N PRO A 274 -0.88 3.29 -30.72
CA PRO A 274 -1.54 2.59 -31.78
C PRO A 274 -0.73 2.85 -33.07
N LEU A 275 -0.36 1.78 -33.77
CA LEU A 275 0.25 1.82 -35.10
C LEU A 275 -0.76 2.31 -36.12
#